data_a040814c8c897f45a4280d6cc353d0a7
#
_entry.id   a040814c8c897f45a4280d6cc353d0a7
#
_cell.length_a   1.000
_cell.length_b   1.000
_cell.length_c   1.000
_cell.angle_alpha   90.00
_cell.angle_beta   90.00
_cell.angle_gamma   90.00
#
_symmetry.space_group_name_H-M   'P 1'
#
loop_
_entity.id
_entity.type
_entity.pdbx_description
1 polymer ?
#
loop_
_entity_poly.entity_id
_entity_poly.type
_entity_poly.pdbx_seq_one_letter_code
_entity_poly.pdbx_strand_id
1 'polypeptide(L)'
;MKKIAEDKGISSQLRHFKTAVSEYGSKSILYSGSKGVCLPFALLNAYAVRTIEEQYFTPDAKLDEISKLNLGSLGYNYSNLENNTEINPEMLVLMGGLAMPHSKVTTSDVNALIDKISPKKVVGICFSSVFQKQGWDKDIDFDLIIDSQLEPVTVYEK
;
A
#
# COMPACT_ATOMS: atom_id res chain seq x y z
N MET A 1 7.53 5.00 16.18
CA MET A 1 8.03 5.79 15.01
C MET A 1 8.02 7.30 15.33
N LYS A 2 8.85 8.12 14.65
CA LYS A 2 8.92 9.56 14.83
C LYS A 2 8.23 10.29 13.67
N LYS A 3 7.39 11.30 13.96
CA LYS A 3 6.81 12.19 12.94
C LYS A 3 7.91 13.00 12.25
N ILE A 4 7.98 12.95 10.93
CA ILE A 4 9.00 13.62 10.11
C ILE A 4 8.42 14.71 9.19
N ALA A 5 7.13 14.65 8.88
CA ALA A 5 6.42 15.63 8.06
C ALA A 5 4.95 15.72 8.43
N GLU A 6 4.28 16.80 8.05
CA GLU A 6 2.84 16.98 8.12
C GLU A 6 2.38 17.91 7.00
N ASP A 7 1.50 17.38 6.16
CA ASP A 7 0.91 18.07 5.01
C ASP A 7 -0.59 17.75 4.93
N LYS A 8 -1.31 18.37 3.98
CA LYS A 8 -2.76 18.18 3.83
C LYS A 8 -3.12 17.55 2.48
N GLY A 9 -4.13 16.69 2.53
CA GLY A 9 -4.82 16.14 1.36
C GLY A 9 -4.09 14.99 0.67
N ILE A 10 -4.83 14.34 -0.23
CA ILE A 10 -4.39 13.13 -0.96
C ILE A 10 -3.15 13.39 -1.84
N SER A 11 -3.04 14.61 -2.42
CA SER A 11 -1.87 14.97 -3.24
C SER A 11 -0.57 14.95 -2.45
N SER A 12 -0.62 15.30 -1.17
CA SER A 12 0.54 15.24 -0.28
C SER A 12 0.91 13.80 0.06
N GLN A 13 -0.08 12.93 0.32
CA GLN A 13 0.16 11.49 0.47
C GLN A 13 0.88 10.91 -0.75
N LEU A 14 0.40 11.20 -1.95
CA LEU A 14 1.01 10.71 -3.19
C LEU A 14 2.43 11.25 -3.39
N ARG A 15 2.67 12.52 -3.03
CA ARG A 15 4.00 13.13 -3.10
C ARG A 15 4.98 12.47 -2.12
N HIS A 16 4.57 12.26 -0.86
CA HIS A 16 5.40 11.56 0.12
C HIS A 16 5.70 10.12 -0.30
N PHE A 17 4.72 9.42 -0.86
CA PHE A 17 4.94 8.08 -1.40
C PHE A 17 5.94 8.08 -2.56
N LYS A 18 5.77 8.99 -3.53
CA LYS A 18 6.72 9.15 -4.65
C LYS A 18 8.13 9.46 -4.16
N THR A 19 8.27 10.33 -3.16
CA THR A 19 9.56 10.66 -2.54
C THR A 19 10.19 9.41 -1.91
N ALA A 20 9.43 8.66 -1.12
CA ALA A 20 9.92 7.42 -0.49
C ALA A 20 10.39 6.39 -1.53
N VAL A 21 9.62 6.15 -2.59
CA VAL A 21 10.01 5.23 -3.69
C VAL A 21 11.32 5.67 -4.32
N SER A 22 11.49 6.97 -4.56
CA SER A 22 12.71 7.54 -5.15
C SER A 22 13.92 7.42 -4.20
N GLU A 23 13.76 7.79 -2.94
CA GLU A 23 14.83 7.76 -1.93
C GLU A 23 15.30 6.32 -1.62
N TYR A 24 14.36 5.37 -1.59
CA TYR A 24 14.67 3.96 -1.38
C TYR A 24 15.21 3.27 -2.65
N GLY A 25 15.10 3.93 -3.81
CA GLY A 25 15.59 3.42 -5.08
C GLY A 25 14.86 2.14 -5.54
N SER A 26 13.63 1.93 -5.10
CA SER A 26 12.87 0.70 -5.37
C SER A 26 12.45 0.64 -6.84
N LYS A 27 12.64 -0.52 -7.47
CA LYS A 27 12.31 -0.78 -8.88
C LYS A 27 11.09 -1.68 -9.07
N SER A 28 10.62 -2.30 -8.00
CA SER A 28 9.44 -3.15 -8.00
C SER A 28 8.66 -3.00 -6.69
N ILE A 29 7.33 -2.98 -6.79
CA ILE A 29 6.43 -2.70 -5.68
C ILE A 29 5.31 -3.74 -5.65
N LEU A 30 5.07 -4.32 -4.46
CA LEU A 30 3.87 -5.10 -4.17
C LEU A 30 3.00 -4.32 -3.20
N TYR A 31 1.78 -4.01 -3.61
CA TYR A 31 0.74 -3.49 -2.73
C TYR A 31 -0.05 -4.65 -2.13
N SER A 32 -0.24 -4.66 -0.82
CA SER A 32 -1.11 -5.61 -0.15
C SER A 32 -2.22 -4.87 0.60
N GLY A 33 -3.48 -5.25 0.36
CA GLY A 33 -4.63 -4.56 0.91
C GLY A 33 -5.91 -5.37 0.82
N SER A 34 -7.00 -4.91 1.44
CA SER A 34 -8.29 -5.56 1.33
C SER A 34 -8.90 -5.40 -0.06
N LYS A 35 -9.60 -6.43 -0.50
CA LYS A 35 -10.34 -6.43 -1.78
C LYS A 35 -11.35 -5.26 -1.81
N GLY A 36 -11.52 -4.66 -2.98
CA GLY A 36 -12.49 -3.59 -3.22
C GLY A 36 -12.06 -2.22 -2.66
N VAL A 37 -11.69 -2.14 -1.41
CA VAL A 37 -11.37 -0.86 -0.75
C VAL A 37 -9.95 -0.39 -1.08
N CYS A 38 -8.95 -1.25 -0.95
CA CYS A 38 -7.55 -0.85 -1.11
C CYS A 38 -7.10 -0.79 -2.57
N LEU A 39 -7.65 -1.63 -3.46
CA LEU A 39 -7.22 -1.69 -4.84
C LEU A 39 -7.31 -0.34 -5.58
N PRO A 40 -8.40 0.45 -5.48
CA PRO A 40 -8.45 1.78 -6.11
C PRO A 40 -7.34 2.72 -5.62
N PHE A 41 -7.01 2.67 -4.34
CA PHE A 41 -5.91 3.47 -3.78
C PHE A 41 -4.55 2.93 -4.20
N ALA A 42 -4.39 1.62 -4.35
CA ALA A 42 -3.17 1.02 -4.91
C ALA A 42 -2.95 1.50 -6.35
N LEU A 43 -3.99 1.51 -7.20
CA LEU A 43 -3.92 2.03 -8.57
C LEU A 43 -3.55 3.53 -8.61
N LEU A 44 -4.09 4.32 -7.68
CA LEU A 44 -3.76 5.73 -7.56
C LEU A 44 -2.31 5.96 -7.14
N ASN A 45 -1.81 5.20 -6.17
CA ASN A 45 -0.41 5.24 -5.74
C ASN A 45 0.52 4.74 -6.85
N ALA A 46 0.14 3.67 -7.56
CA ALA A 46 0.88 3.17 -8.73
C ALA A 46 1.02 4.25 -9.81
N TYR A 47 -0.04 5.03 -10.06
CA TYR A 47 0.01 6.13 -11.01
C TYR A 47 0.96 7.25 -10.56
N ALA A 48 1.05 7.54 -9.27
CA ALA A 48 1.99 8.54 -8.75
C ALA A 48 3.46 8.15 -8.99
N VAL A 49 3.75 6.85 -9.05
CA VAL A 49 5.10 6.28 -9.29
C VAL A 49 5.17 5.49 -10.58
N ARG A 50 4.45 5.92 -11.62
CA ARG A 50 4.28 5.20 -12.89
C ARG A 50 5.56 4.98 -13.71
N THR A 51 6.68 5.52 -13.29
CA THR A 51 8.01 5.19 -13.84
C THR A 51 8.52 3.83 -13.37
N ILE A 52 7.89 3.24 -12.35
CA ILE A 52 8.16 1.88 -11.89
C ILE A 52 7.26 0.93 -12.69
N GLU A 53 7.85 0.08 -13.52
CA GLU A 53 7.11 -0.83 -14.39
C GLU A 53 6.61 -2.10 -13.67
N GLU A 54 7.36 -2.55 -12.67
CA GLU A 54 7.05 -3.75 -11.90
C GLU A 54 6.21 -3.42 -10.67
N GLN A 55 4.89 -3.31 -10.87
CA GLN A 55 3.94 -3.03 -9.79
C GLN A 55 2.86 -4.10 -9.74
N TYR A 56 2.58 -4.59 -8.52
CA TYR A 56 1.68 -5.69 -8.27
C TYR A 56 0.72 -5.39 -7.13
N PHE A 57 -0.42 -6.06 -7.12
CA PHE A 57 -1.36 -6.03 -6.00
C PHE A 57 -1.67 -7.46 -5.56
N THR A 58 -1.73 -7.68 -4.24
CA THR A 58 -2.23 -8.92 -3.65
C THR A 58 -3.26 -8.61 -2.57
N PRO A 59 -4.40 -9.31 -2.54
CA PRO A 59 -5.37 -9.15 -1.48
C PRO A 59 -4.95 -9.88 -0.20
N ASP A 60 -5.38 -9.34 0.94
CA ASP A 60 -5.42 -10.01 2.23
C ASP A 60 -4.09 -10.67 2.67
N ALA A 61 -2.96 -10.04 2.32
CA ALA A 61 -1.61 -10.51 2.64
C ALA A 61 -1.30 -11.95 2.13
N LYS A 62 -1.90 -12.36 1.00
CA LYS A 62 -1.72 -13.68 0.39
C LYS A 62 -1.05 -13.56 -0.98
N LEU A 63 -0.30 -14.60 -1.37
CA LEU A 63 0.38 -14.65 -2.68
C LEU A 63 -0.30 -15.60 -3.69
N ASP A 64 -1.49 -16.07 -3.41
CA ASP A 64 -2.28 -16.94 -4.28
C ASP A 64 -3.11 -16.18 -5.33
N GLU A 65 -3.35 -14.88 -5.10
CA GLU A 65 -4.14 -14.01 -5.99
C GLU A 65 -3.36 -12.73 -6.33
N ILE A 66 -2.24 -12.86 -7.03
CA ILE A 66 -1.44 -11.68 -7.42
C ILE A 66 -1.96 -11.13 -8.75
N SER A 67 -2.10 -9.81 -8.82
CA SER A 67 -2.40 -9.08 -10.05
C SER A 67 -1.25 -8.16 -10.41
N LYS A 68 -0.86 -8.12 -11.69
CA LYS A 68 0.02 -7.08 -12.21
C LYS A 68 -0.78 -5.81 -12.47
N LEU A 69 -0.22 -4.68 -12.06
CA LEU A 69 -0.80 -3.37 -12.34
C LEU A 69 -0.22 -2.85 -13.65
N ASN A 70 -1.07 -2.56 -14.62
CA ASN A 70 -0.67 -2.20 -15.98
C ASN A 70 -1.10 -0.77 -16.29
N LEU A 71 -0.17 0.06 -16.77
CA LEU A 71 -0.48 1.42 -17.20
C LEU A 71 -1.12 1.40 -18.59
N GLY A 72 -2.38 1.80 -18.65
CA GLY A 72 -3.14 1.99 -19.89
C GLY A 72 -3.32 3.45 -20.25
N SER A 73 -4.04 3.72 -21.33
CA SER A 73 -4.31 5.10 -21.83
C SER A 73 -5.14 5.94 -20.87
N LEU A 74 -5.98 5.31 -20.04
CA LEU A 74 -6.87 5.99 -19.08
C LEU A 74 -6.37 5.90 -17.63
N GLY A 75 -5.18 5.36 -17.38
CA GLY A 75 -4.61 5.12 -16.07
C GLY A 75 -4.30 3.64 -15.84
N TYR A 76 -4.10 3.26 -14.59
CA TYR A 76 -3.80 1.87 -14.26
C TYR A 76 -5.03 0.97 -14.29
N ASN A 77 -4.85 -0.22 -14.83
CA ASN A 77 -5.74 -1.38 -14.70
C ASN A 77 -4.94 -2.55 -14.11
N TYR A 78 -5.56 -3.69 -13.91
CA TYR A 78 -4.90 -4.87 -13.37
C TYR A 78 -5.29 -6.13 -14.14
N SER A 79 -4.38 -7.09 -14.17
CA SER A 79 -4.62 -8.43 -14.71
C SER A 79 -4.04 -9.47 -13.76
N ASN A 80 -4.79 -10.54 -13.52
CA ASN A 80 -4.30 -11.62 -12.67
C ASN A 80 -3.08 -12.28 -13.31
N LEU A 81 -2.08 -12.56 -12.51
CA LEU A 81 -0.95 -13.39 -12.91
C LEU A 81 -1.36 -14.88 -12.91
N GLU A 82 -0.68 -15.67 -13.71
CA GLU A 82 -0.82 -17.11 -13.63
C GLU A 82 -0.38 -17.63 -12.26
N ASN A 83 -1.03 -18.69 -11.78
CA ASN A 83 -0.66 -19.33 -10.53
C ASN A 83 0.81 -19.74 -10.56
N ASN A 84 1.52 -19.50 -9.47
CA ASN A 84 2.95 -19.76 -9.28
C ASN A 84 3.90 -18.80 -10.04
N THR A 85 3.45 -17.66 -10.55
CA THR A 85 4.37 -16.63 -11.02
C THR A 85 5.17 -16.09 -9.82
N GLU A 86 6.49 -16.28 -9.86
CA GLU A 86 7.38 -15.70 -8.85
C GLU A 86 7.55 -14.20 -9.08
N ILE A 87 7.37 -13.42 -8.03
CA ILE A 87 7.65 -11.99 -8.00
C ILE A 87 8.66 -11.68 -6.90
N ASN A 88 9.57 -10.74 -7.16
CA ASN A 88 10.57 -10.28 -6.18
C ASN A 88 10.42 -8.77 -5.96
N PRO A 89 9.39 -8.32 -5.24
CA PRO A 89 9.19 -6.90 -4.99
C PRO A 89 10.24 -6.38 -4.01
N GLU A 90 10.90 -5.28 -4.39
CA GLU A 90 11.86 -4.60 -3.53
C GLU A 90 11.16 -3.79 -2.42
N MET A 91 9.94 -3.35 -2.66
CA MET A 91 9.11 -2.64 -1.69
C MET A 91 7.78 -3.35 -1.50
N LEU A 92 7.40 -3.58 -0.26
CA LEU A 92 6.06 -3.98 0.15
C LEU A 92 5.31 -2.76 0.68
N VAL A 93 4.15 -2.47 0.10
CA VAL A 93 3.24 -1.43 0.57
C VAL A 93 2.03 -2.10 1.24
N LEU A 94 1.94 -1.96 2.56
CA LEU A 94 0.81 -2.43 3.35
C LEU A 94 -0.25 -1.33 3.43
N MET A 95 -1.47 -1.66 3.04
CA MET A 95 -2.57 -0.71 3.01
C MET A 95 -3.48 -0.87 4.22
N GLY A 96 -3.93 0.25 4.79
CA GLY A 96 -4.67 0.29 6.05
C GLY A 96 -5.95 -0.55 6.11
N GLY A 97 -6.53 -0.91 4.96
CA GLY A 97 -7.67 -1.82 4.90
C GLY A 97 -7.41 -3.19 5.50
N LEU A 98 -6.14 -3.65 5.53
CA LEU A 98 -5.76 -4.91 6.19
C LEU A 98 -5.99 -4.86 7.71
N ALA A 99 -5.79 -3.69 8.33
CA ALA A 99 -5.94 -3.49 9.77
C ALA A 99 -7.34 -3.02 10.19
N MET A 100 -8.31 -2.97 9.28
CA MET A 100 -9.68 -2.59 9.63
C MET A 100 -10.35 -3.67 10.49
N PRO A 101 -11.25 -3.31 11.44
CA PRO A 101 -11.85 -4.25 12.37
C PRO A 101 -12.61 -5.42 11.73
N HIS A 102 -13.09 -5.26 10.50
CA HIS A 102 -13.76 -6.31 9.74
C HIS A 102 -12.83 -7.19 8.90
N SER A 103 -11.54 -6.83 8.83
CA SER A 103 -10.53 -7.65 8.18
C SER A 103 -10.27 -8.91 9.02
N LYS A 104 -10.00 -10.02 8.33
CA LYS A 104 -9.58 -11.27 8.96
C LYS A 104 -8.05 -11.43 8.98
N VAL A 105 -7.35 -10.47 8.38
CA VAL A 105 -5.88 -10.47 8.32
C VAL A 105 -5.30 -10.08 9.66
N THR A 106 -4.29 -10.80 10.10
CA THR A 106 -3.55 -10.55 11.34
C THR A 106 -2.15 -10.01 11.05
N THR A 107 -1.51 -9.42 12.06
CA THR A 107 -0.09 -9.03 11.95
C THR A 107 0.83 -10.22 11.70
N SER A 108 0.43 -11.42 12.17
CA SER A 108 1.16 -12.67 11.90
C SER A 108 1.10 -13.05 10.41
N ASP A 109 -0.05 -12.89 9.74
CA ASP A 109 -0.18 -13.14 8.31
C ASP A 109 0.70 -12.19 7.49
N VAL A 110 0.74 -10.92 7.91
CA VAL A 110 1.57 -9.91 7.25
C VAL A 110 3.06 -10.18 7.46
N ASN A 111 3.48 -10.56 8.67
CA ASN A 111 4.87 -10.93 8.94
C ASN A 111 5.28 -12.17 8.14
N ALA A 112 4.39 -13.17 8.01
CA ALA A 112 4.64 -14.33 7.15
C ALA A 112 4.78 -13.95 5.65
N LEU A 113 4.01 -12.96 5.18
CA LEU A 113 4.19 -12.39 3.83
C LEU A 113 5.55 -11.70 3.70
N ILE A 114 5.94 -10.85 4.67
CA ILE A 114 7.24 -10.16 4.70
C ILE A 114 8.39 -11.17 4.65
N ASP A 115 8.34 -12.19 5.49
CA ASP A 115 9.36 -13.25 5.54
C ASP A 115 9.50 -13.98 4.20
N LYS A 116 8.36 -14.25 3.55
CA LYS A 116 8.32 -14.99 2.28
C LYS A 116 8.88 -14.20 1.11
N ILE A 117 8.57 -12.89 1.01
CA ILE A 117 9.03 -12.05 -0.10
C ILE A 117 10.33 -11.30 0.18
N SER A 118 10.71 -11.18 1.46
CA SER A 118 11.92 -10.50 1.92
C SER A 118 12.17 -9.14 1.25
N PRO A 119 11.21 -8.19 1.31
CA PRO A 119 11.33 -6.91 0.65
C PRO A 119 12.44 -6.08 1.30
N LYS A 120 13.10 -5.20 0.54
CA LYS A 120 14.10 -4.27 1.09
C LYS A 120 13.47 -3.19 1.97
N LYS A 121 12.20 -2.84 1.70
CA LYS A 121 11.45 -1.80 2.38
C LYS A 121 9.99 -2.18 2.60
N VAL A 122 9.47 -1.87 3.79
CA VAL A 122 8.06 -2.03 4.16
C VAL A 122 7.46 -0.65 4.44
N VAL A 123 6.49 -0.24 3.63
CA VAL A 123 5.81 1.05 3.73
C VAL A 123 4.35 0.84 4.07
N GLY A 124 3.85 1.52 5.08
CA GLY A 124 2.42 1.58 5.41
C GLY A 124 1.76 2.79 4.74
N ILE A 125 0.62 2.58 4.09
CA ILE A 125 -0.27 3.66 3.63
C ILE A 125 -1.63 3.45 4.27
N CYS A 126 -2.07 4.38 5.11
CA CYS A 126 -3.34 4.27 5.79
C CYS A 126 -4.08 5.60 5.93
N PHE A 127 -5.29 5.50 6.45
CA PHE A 127 -6.14 6.64 6.78
C PHE A 127 -6.54 6.58 8.25
N SER A 128 -6.70 7.76 8.86
CA SER A 128 -7.22 7.92 10.21
C SER A 128 -6.46 7.11 11.26
N SER A 129 -5.15 6.95 11.08
CA SER A 129 -4.23 6.30 12.01
C SER A 129 -4.60 4.83 12.32
N VAL A 130 -5.14 4.09 11.33
CA VAL A 130 -5.64 2.74 11.58
C VAL A 130 -4.54 1.80 12.07
N PHE A 131 -3.32 1.87 11.55
CA PHE A 131 -2.22 1.02 12.00
C PHE A 131 -1.90 1.24 13.48
N GLN A 132 -1.81 2.51 13.92
CA GLN A 132 -1.54 2.85 15.31
C GLN A 132 -2.71 2.46 16.23
N LYS A 133 -3.97 2.72 15.81
CA LYS A 133 -5.17 2.37 16.57
C LYS A 133 -5.32 0.87 16.79
N GLN A 134 -4.86 0.07 15.84
CA GLN A 134 -4.90 -1.40 15.91
C GLN A 134 -3.57 -2.01 16.42
N GLY A 135 -2.58 -1.20 16.78
CA GLY A 135 -1.30 -1.65 17.31
C GLY A 135 -0.33 -2.27 16.29
N TRP A 136 -0.64 -2.20 15.00
CA TRP A 136 0.16 -2.80 13.94
C TRP A 136 1.55 -2.15 13.80
N ASP A 137 1.67 -0.88 14.16
CA ASP A 137 2.94 -0.16 14.20
C ASP A 137 3.94 -0.67 15.26
N LYS A 138 3.49 -1.56 16.15
CA LYS A 138 4.33 -2.23 17.16
C LYS A 138 4.73 -3.65 16.74
N ASP A 139 3.86 -4.31 15.96
CA ASP A 139 4.00 -5.71 15.60
C ASP A 139 4.68 -5.91 14.24
N ILE A 140 4.67 -4.87 13.39
CA ILE A 140 5.25 -4.87 12.06
C ILE A 140 6.38 -3.84 12.01
N ASP A 141 7.52 -4.23 11.48
CA ASP A 141 8.68 -3.34 11.30
C ASP A 141 8.52 -2.50 10.02
N PHE A 142 7.81 -1.38 10.15
CA PHE A 142 7.65 -0.42 9.07
C PHE A 142 8.88 0.49 8.95
N ASP A 143 9.43 0.61 7.73
CA ASP A 143 10.40 1.66 7.41
C ASP A 143 9.75 3.06 7.37
N LEU A 144 8.49 3.14 6.90
CA LEU A 144 7.73 4.38 6.80
C LEU A 144 6.23 4.10 6.93
N ILE A 145 5.50 4.99 7.60
CA ILE A 145 4.03 5.03 7.54
C ILE A 145 3.61 6.40 7.02
N ILE A 146 2.80 6.40 5.95
CA ILE A 146 2.13 7.58 5.41
C ILE A 146 0.66 7.48 5.83
N ASP A 147 0.28 8.26 6.83
CA ASP A 147 -1.06 8.28 7.39
C ASP A 147 -1.80 9.55 6.97
N SER A 148 -2.94 9.40 6.31
CA SER A 148 -3.74 10.50 5.80
C SER A 148 -4.99 10.71 6.64
N GLN A 149 -5.24 11.95 7.04
CA GLN A 149 -6.50 12.36 7.66
C GLN A 149 -7.42 12.92 6.58
N LEU A 150 -8.64 12.38 6.50
CA LEU A 150 -9.63 12.76 5.47
C LEU A 150 -10.67 13.76 5.98
N GLU A 151 -10.36 14.50 7.03
CA GLU A 151 -11.25 15.50 7.63
C GLU A 151 -10.90 16.92 7.17
N PRO A 152 -11.87 17.84 7.14
CA PRO A 152 -13.31 17.62 7.20
C PRO A 152 -13.91 17.16 5.86
N VAL A 153 -15.04 16.44 5.90
CA VAL A 153 -15.92 16.22 4.75
C VAL A 153 -17.09 17.20 4.85
N THR A 154 -17.29 18.02 3.83
CA THR A 154 -18.38 19.01 3.79
C THR A 154 -19.39 18.61 2.71
N VAL A 155 -20.66 18.61 3.08
CA VAL A 155 -21.77 18.32 2.16
C VAL A 155 -22.58 19.59 1.97
N TYR A 156 -22.92 19.92 0.72
CA TYR A 156 -23.78 21.05 0.37
C TYR A 156 -25.06 20.49 -0.24
N GLU A 157 -26.20 21.08 0.13
CA GLU A 157 -27.52 20.82 -0.46
C GLU A 157 -28.10 22.12 -1.02
N LYS A 158 -28.94 22.06 -2.06
CA LYS A 158 -29.62 23.21 -2.71
C LYS A 158 -30.89 23.56 -1.95
#